data_f0642088a10d4477cbd945dc237e2349
#
_entry.id   f0642088a10d4477cbd945dc237e2349
#
_cell.length_a   1.000
_cell.length_b   1.000
_cell.length_c   1.000
_cell.angle_alpha   90.00
_cell.angle_beta   90.00
_cell.angle_gamma   90.00
#
_symmetry.space_group_name_H-M   'P 1'
#
loop_
_entity.id
_entity.type
_entity.pdbx_description
1 polymer ?
#
loop_
_entity_poly.entity_id
_entity_poly.type
_entity_poly.pdbx_seq_one_letter_code
_entity_poly.pdbx_strand_id
1 'polypeptide(L)'
;CSPIGKYLLYSLEKNYHNSHHYSGTVDGILILGGATGPLLSREYELISLGESAERLYEAIILMKKNKNAKVIFSGGSGSLDFPELSHAKVAKQFFESLGMKKRNIIFESKSRNTYENILYSKKIVKPQINENWLVITSAFHMRRALLLGEKNNWDLIPYPVDFRLTKKIKPSFNLDFYNNFKIFQLASHEWIGLIAYYFMGRINTIFYEKK
;
A
#
# COMPACT_ATOMS: atom_id res chain seq x y z
N CYS A 1 24.60 16.02 -4.47
CA CYS A 1 23.42 15.55 -3.76
C CYS A 1 23.77 14.30 -3.00
N SER A 2 23.39 14.25 -1.73
CA SER A 2 23.72 13.12 -0.85
C SER A 2 22.99 11.85 -1.30
N PRO A 3 23.66 10.69 -1.39
CA PRO A 3 23.01 9.41 -1.71
C PRO A 3 22.15 8.87 -0.56
N ILE A 4 22.08 9.58 0.57
CA ILE A 4 21.36 9.13 1.79
C ILE A 4 19.92 8.73 1.50
N GLY A 5 19.18 9.55 0.74
CA GLY A 5 17.78 9.22 0.41
C GLY A 5 17.63 7.88 -0.31
N LYS A 6 18.53 7.58 -1.26
CA LYS A 6 18.55 6.30 -1.98
C LYS A 6 18.81 5.12 -1.05
N TYR A 7 19.77 5.26 -0.11
CA TYR A 7 20.06 4.18 0.84
C TYR A 7 18.93 3.97 1.86
N LEU A 8 18.33 5.06 2.35
CA LEU A 8 17.16 4.98 3.23
C LEU A 8 15.97 4.27 2.52
N LEU A 9 15.68 4.66 1.27
CA LEU A 9 14.60 4.05 0.51
C LEU A 9 14.90 2.58 0.16
N TYR A 10 16.14 2.29 -0.26
CA TYR A 10 16.58 0.93 -0.54
C TYR A 10 16.43 0.00 0.67
N SER A 11 16.75 0.49 1.86
CA SER A 11 16.59 -0.30 3.08
C SER A 11 15.13 -0.71 3.35
N LEU A 12 14.15 0.06 2.83
CA LEU A 12 12.73 -0.27 2.90
C LEU A 12 12.32 -1.29 1.83
N GLU A 13 12.88 -1.19 0.61
CA GLU A 13 12.45 -1.99 -0.56
C GLU A 13 13.20 -3.32 -0.73
N LYS A 14 14.48 -3.38 -0.34
CA LYS A 14 15.39 -4.50 -0.69
C LYS A 14 14.87 -5.89 -0.30
N ASN A 15 14.17 -5.99 0.80
CA ASN A 15 13.65 -7.26 1.32
C ASN A 15 12.48 -7.81 0.48
N TYR A 16 11.93 -6.99 -0.41
CA TYR A 16 10.73 -7.30 -1.19
C TYR A 16 10.98 -7.54 -2.67
N HIS A 17 12.23 -7.39 -3.16
CA HIS A 17 12.57 -7.50 -4.58
C HIS A 17 12.20 -8.84 -5.25
N ASN A 18 12.01 -9.89 -4.47
CA ASN A 18 11.66 -11.22 -4.96
C ASN A 18 10.26 -11.68 -4.51
N SER A 19 9.46 -10.79 -3.94
CA SER A 19 8.17 -11.14 -3.35
C SER A 19 6.96 -10.98 -4.31
N HIS A 20 7.19 -10.70 -5.60
CA HIS A 20 6.11 -10.57 -6.61
C HIS A 20 5.46 -11.89 -7.03
N HIS A 21 6.05 -13.03 -6.70
CA HIS A 21 5.57 -14.33 -7.15
C HIS A 21 5.10 -15.13 -5.94
N TYR A 22 3.83 -14.99 -5.62
CA TYR A 22 3.18 -15.89 -4.70
C TYR A 22 2.50 -17.01 -5.51
N SER A 23 2.89 -18.25 -5.26
CA SER A 23 2.39 -19.44 -5.98
C SER A 23 1.39 -20.28 -5.17
N GLY A 24 1.08 -19.86 -3.94
CA GLY A 24 0.11 -20.52 -3.09
C GLY A 24 -1.34 -20.14 -3.41
N THR A 25 -2.28 -20.76 -2.70
CA THR A 25 -3.70 -20.37 -2.73
C THR A 25 -3.88 -18.97 -2.14
N VAL A 26 -4.74 -18.16 -2.75
CA VAL A 26 -5.06 -16.80 -2.31
C VAL A 26 -6.52 -16.74 -1.89
N ASP A 27 -6.76 -16.59 -0.60
CA ASP A 27 -8.11 -16.50 -0.02
C ASP A 27 -8.58 -15.06 0.05
N GLY A 28 -7.65 -14.11 0.19
CA GLY A 28 -7.98 -12.71 0.26
C GLY A 28 -6.92 -11.77 -0.34
N ILE A 29 -7.36 -10.62 -0.80
CA ILE A 29 -6.53 -9.54 -1.35
C ILE A 29 -6.91 -8.24 -0.65
N LEU A 30 -5.97 -7.69 0.10
CA LEU A 30 -6.05 -6.37 0.70
C LEU A 30 -5.29 -5.37 -0.16
N ILE A 31 -5.97 -4.36 -0.69
CA ILE A 31 -5.37 -3.29 -1.49
C ILE A 31 -5.35 -2.03 -0.62
N LEU A 32 -4.15 -1.52 -0.32
CA LEU A 32 -4.01 -0.28 0.45
C LEU A 32 -4.13 0.96 -0.44
N GLY A 33 -4.86 1.94 0.04
CA GLY A 33 -5.07 3.23 -0.62
C GLY A 33 -3.80 4.04 -0.87
N GLY A 34 -3.97 5.24 -1.44
CA GLY A 34 -2.87 6.12 -1.84
C GLY A 34 -2.54 6.07 -3.34
N ALA A 35 -3.30 5.29 -4.12
CA ALA A 35 -3.15 5.19 -5.58
C ALA A 35 -4.07 6.12 -6.38
N THR A 36 -4.91 6.89 -5.72
CA THR A 36 -5.92 7.76 -6.35
C THR A 36 -5.79 9.21 -5.88
N GLY A 37 -6.33 10.16 -6.63
CA GLY A 37 -6.37 11.59 -6.31
C GLY A 37 -7.80 12.07 -6.03
N PRO A 38 -8.35 11.89 -4.80
CA PRO A 38 -9.76 12.18 -4.53
C PRO A 38 -10.17 13.63 -4.77
N LEU A 39 -9.31 14.60 -4.43
CA LEU A 39 -9.57 16.02 -4.65
C LEU A 39 -9.67 16.34 -6.14
N LEU A 40 -8.67 15.94 -6.92
CA LEU A 40 -8.66 16.13 -8.38
C LEU A 40 -9.83 15.40 -9.04
N SER A 41 -10.17 14.19 -8.55
CA SER A 41 -11.31 13.46 -9.09
C SER A 41 -12.63 14.18 -8.89
N ARG A 42 -12.79 14.89 -7.74
CA ARG A 42 -13.98 15.70 -7.48
C ARG A 42 -14.00 16.94 -8.35
N GLU A 43 -12.88 17.68 -8.43
CA GLU A 43 -12.83 18.98 -9.11
C GLU A 43 -12.98 18.87 -10.62
N TYR A 44 -12.41 17.83 -11.22
CA TYR A 44 -12.44 17.63 -12.67
C TYR A 44 -13.45 16.58 -13.13
N GLU A 45 -14.24 16.01 -12.22
CA GLU A 45 -15.23 14.98 -12.50
C GLU A 45 -14.66 13.76 -13.27
N LEU A 46 -13.41 13.40 -12.97
CA LEU A 46 -12.69 12.33 -13.63
C LEU A 46 -12.06 11.35 -12.60
N ILE A 47 -11.65 10.19 -13.07
CA ILE A 47 -10.91 9.24 -12.24
C ILE A 47 -9.43 9.63 -12.25
N SER A 48 -9.00 10.37 -11.22
CA SER A 48 -7.61 10.76 -11.05
C SER A 48 -6.82 9.66 -10.34
N LEU A 49 -5.74 9.17 -10.98
CA LEU A 49 -4.82 8.21 -10.41
C LEU A 49 -3.51 8.90 -10.04
N GLY A 50 -2.96 8.51 -8.89
CA GLY A 50 -1.68 9.00 -8.40
C GLY A 50 -0.51 8.13 -8.87
N GLU A 51 0.69 8.47 -8.40
CA GLU A 51 1.94 7.79 -8.76
C GLU A 51 1.97 6.29 -8.40
N SER A 52 1.19 5.87 -7.41
CA SER A 52 1.09 4.48 -6.97
C SER A 52 -0.02 3.69 -7.68
N ALA A 53 -0.42 4.10 -8.90
CA ALA A 53 -1.46 3.44 -9.71
C ALA A 53 -1.18 1.96 -9.99
N GLU A 54 0.09 1.53 -9.94
CA GLU A 54 0.48 0.12 -10.05
C GLU A 54 -0.26 -0.78 -9.03
N ARG A 55 -0.62 -0.25 -7.85
CA ARG A 55 -1.42 -1.01 -6.87
C ARG A 55 -2.77 -1.44 -7.43
N LEU A 56 -3.43 -0.58 -8.20
CA LEU A 56 -4.72 -0.87 -8.82
C LEU A 56 -4.55 -1.82 -10.02
N TYR A 57 -3.52 -1.61 -10.83
CA TYR A 57 -3.21 -2.46 -11.97
C TYR A 57 -2.93 -3.90 -11.52
N GLU A 58 -2.01 -4.10 -10.58
CA GLU A 58 -1.67 -5.43 -10.07
C GLU A 58 -2.84 -6.08 -9.32
N ALA A 59 -3.67 -5.28 -8.64
CA ALA A 59 -4.91 -5.79 -8.05
C ALA A 59 -5.83 -6.42 -9.09
N ILE A 60 -5.98 -5.80 -10.28
CA ILE A 60 -6.77 -6.35 -11.38
C ILE A 60 -6.19 -7.70 -11.85
N ILE A 61 -4.87 -7.77 -12.02
CA ILE A 61 -4.19 -9.00 -12.45
C ILE A 61 -4.43 -10.13 -11.42
N LEU A 62 -4.23 -9.82 -10.13
CA LEU A 62 -4.46 -10.79 -9.05
C LEU A 62 -5.91 -11.24 -8.95
N MET A 63 -6.87 -10.31 -9.07
CA MET A 63 -8.29 -10.64 -9.06
C MET A 63 -8.71 -11.52 -10.24
N LYS A 64 -8.12 -11.33 -11.42
CA LYS A 64 -8.36 -12.20 -12.59
C LYS A 64 -7.83 -13.62 -12.38
N LYS A 65 -6.65 -13.74 -11.75
CA LYS A 65 -6.03 -15.04 -11.44
C LYS A 65 -6.77 -15.78 -10.30
N ASN A 66 -7.24 -15.05 -9.31
CA ASN A 66 -7.83 -15.58 -8.07
C ASN A 66 -9.32 -15.22 -7.97
N LYS A 67 -10.14 -15.85 -8.81
CA LYS A 67 -11.57 -15.48 -8.97
C LYS A 67 -12.40 -15.62 -7.69
N ASN A 68 -12.01 -16.51 -6.79
CA ASN A 68 -12.74 -16.80 -5.54
C ASN A 68 -12.20 -16.03 -4.32
N ALA A 69 -11.05 -15.35 -4.44
CA ALA A 69 -10.47 -14.59 -3.34
C ALA A 69 -11.40 -13.44 -2.90
N LYS A 70 -11.56 -13.24 -1.61
CA LYS A 70 -12.20 -12.05 -1.04
C LYS A 70 -11.35 -10.83 -1.38
N VAL A 71 -11.94 -9.70 -1.73
CA VAL A 71 -11.19 -8.48 -2.09
C VAL A 71 -11.67 -7.30 -1.27
N ILE A 72 -10.74 -6.61 -0.64
CA ILE A 72 -11.01 -5.36 0.05
C ILE A 72 -10.00 -4.29 -0.38
N PHE A 73 -10.52 -3.13 -0.79
CA PHE A 73 -9.76 -1.90 -0.95
C PHE A 73 -9.96 -1.05 0.30
N SER A 74 -8.88 -0.62 0.94
CA SER A 74 -8.95 0.20 2.13
C SER A 74 -8.20 1.52 1.93
N GLY A 75 -8.93 2.62 2.04
CA GLY A 75 -8.38 3.95 1.92
C GLY A 75 -9.45 5.02 2.09
N GLY A 76 -9.55 5.55 3.30
CA GLY A 76 -10.39 6.70 3.60
C GLY A 76 -9.71 8.02 3.22
N SER A 77 -9.99 9.07 3.96
CA SER A 77 -9.36 10.38 3.79
C SER A 77 -8.31 10.61 4.88
N GLY A 78 -7.06 10.89 4.46
CA GLY A 78 -6.03 11.42 5.36
C GLY A 78 -6.07 12.94 5.49
N SER A 79 -6.95 13.62 4.76
CA SER A 79 -7.10 15.08 4.79
C SER A 79 -7.98 15.52 5.95
N LEU A 80 -7.55 16.55 6.66
CA LEU A 80 -8.36 17.22 7.68
C LEU A 80 -9.37 18.20 7.05
N ASP A 81 -9.02 18.79 5.90
CA ASP A 81 -9.85 19.78 5.19
C ASP A 81 -10.98 19.11 4.41
N PHE A 82 -10.76 17.88 3.94
CA PHE A 82 -11.73 17.16 3.10
C PHE A 82 -11.92 15.72 3.59
N PRO A 83 -12.49 15.53 4.78
CA PRO A 83 -12.64 14.19 5.39
C PRO A 83 -13.59 13.27 4.61
N GLU A 84 -14.47 13.83 3.78
CA GLU A 84 -15.42 13.09 2.93
C GLU A 84 -14.78 12.52 1.65
N LEU A 85 -13.58 12.99 1.26
CA LEU A 85 -12.90 12.57 0.04
C LEU A 85 -12.02 11.35 0.30
N SER A 86 -12.57 10.18 0.08
CA SER A 86 -11.86 8.92 0.31
C SER A 86 -11.22 8.35 -0.96
N HIS A 87 -10.06 7.74 -0.80
CA HIS A 87 -9.43 6.95 -1.86
C HIS A 87 -10.32 5.79 -2.33
N ALA A 88 -11.07 5.18 -1.41
CA ALA A 88 -11.97 4.07 -1.71
C ALA A 88 -13.11 4.46 -2.67
N LYS A 89 -13.63 5.69 -2.59
CA LYS A 89 -14.66 6.17 -3.50
C LYS A 89 -14.16 6.24 -4.94
N VAL A 90 -12.96 6.79 -5.15
CA VAL A 90 -12.35 6.89 -6.50
C VAL A 90 -11.94 5.51 -7.01
N ALA A 91 -11.38 4.67 -6.14
CA ALA A 91 -11.05 3.28 -6.52
C ALA A 91 -12.30 2.49 -6.93
N LYS A 92 -13.43 2.69 -6.26
CA LYS A 92 -14.72 2.09 -6.65
C LYS A 92 -15.10 2.50 -8.07
N GLN A 93 -15.09 3.80 -8.37
CA GLN A 93 -15.37 4.31 -9.72
C GLN A 93 -14.41 3.71 -10.76
N PHE A 94 -13.13 3.61 -10.43
CA PHE A 94 -12.11 2.99 -11.30
C PHE A 94 -12.44 1.53 -11.61
N PHE A 95 -12.68 0.69 -10.63
CA PHE A 95 -13.01 -0.72 -10.88
C PHE A 95 -14.35 -0.89 -11.60
N GLU A 96 -15.34 -0.05 -11.31
CA GLU A 96 -16.63 -0.06 -12.00
C GLU A 96 -16.52 0.35 -13.47
N SER A 97 -15.68 1.34 -13.82
CA SER A 97 -15.44 1.76 -15.19
C SER A 97 -14.78 0.68 -16.05
N LEU A 98 -14.07 -0.26 -15.42
CA LEU A 98 -13.48 -1.44 -16.04
C LEU A 98 -14.42 -2.67 -16.07
N GLY A 99 -15.70 -2.48 -15.77
CA GLY A 99 -16.70 -3.56 -15.80
C GLY A 99 -16.62 -4.53 -14.63
N MET A 100 -15.87 -4.19 -13.56
CA MET A 100 -15.67 -5.09 -12.41
C MET A 100 -16.76 -5.01 -11.34
N LYS A 101 -17.92 -4.43 -11.62
CA LYS A 101 -19.07 -4.35 -10.69
C LYS A 101 -19.47 -5.71 -10.09
N LYS A 102 -19.40 -6.77 -10.89
CA LYS A 102 -19.75 -8.14 -10.47
C LYS A 102 -18.70 -8.80 -9.55
N ARG A 103 -17.54 -8.17 -9.35
CA ARG A 103 -16.41 -8.77 -8.61
C ARG A 103 -16.55 -8.63 -7.09
N ASN A 104 -17.60 -8.11 -6.56
CA ASN A 104 -17.87 -7.99 -5.12
C ASN A 104 -16.66 -7.48 -4.30
N ILE A 105 -16.10 -6.35 -4.72
CA ILE A 105 -15.00 -5.70 -4.02
C ILE A 105 -15.58 -4.91 -2.83
N ILE A 106 -15.07 -5.14 -1.64
CA ILE A 106 -15.40 -4.37 -0.45
C ILE A 106 -14.58 -3.08 -0.44
N PHE A 107 -15.21 -1.95 -0.18
CA PHE A 107 -14.55 -0.65 -0.12
C PHE A 107 -14.65 -0.08 1.30
N GLU A 108 -13.52 -0.06 2.01
CA GLU A 108 -13.39 0.58 3.32
C GLU A 108 -12.95 2.03 3.11
N SER A 109 -13.74 2.99 3.58
CA SER A 109 -13.57 4.43 3.34
C SER A 109 -13.47 5.29 4.58
N LYS A 110 -13.43 4.70 5.78
CA LYS A 110 -13.45 5.43 7.07
C LYS A 110 -12.07 5.62 7.68
N SER A 111 -11.08 4.89 7.21
CA SER A 111 -9.71 4.95 7.70
C SER A 111 -9.05 6.30 7.38
N ARG A 112 -8.26 6.82 8.33
CA ARG A 112 -7.53 8.09 8.20
C ARG A 112 -6.02 7.89 8.07
N ASN A 113 -5.55 6.69 8.33
CA ASN A 113 -4.13 6.33 8.30
C ASN A 113 -3.97 4.82 8.11
N THR A 114 -2.71 4.36 7.91
CA THR A 114 -2.44 2.95 7.62
C THR A 114 -2.80 2.00 8.77
N TYR A 115 -2.69 2.44 10.01
CA TYR A 115 -3.13 1.62 11.16
C TYR A 115 -4.64 1.33 11.08
N GLU A 116 -5.44 2.37 10.81
CA GLU A 116 -6.89 2.24 10.66
C GLU A 116 -7.26 1.42 9.40
N ASN A 117 -6.49 1.55 8.30
CA ASN A 117 -6.68 0.70 7.11
C ASN A 117 -6.62 -0.79 7.49
N ILE A 118 -5.57 -1.21 8.18
CA ILE A 118 -5.40 -2.62 8.58
C ILE A 118 -6.49 -3.03 9.58
N LEU A 119 -6.71 -2.21 10.61
CA LEU A 119 -7.67 -2.53 11.68
C LEU A 119 -9.11 -2.65 11.16
N TYR A 120 -9.56 -1.70 10.34
CA TYR A 120 -10.93 -1.69 9.83
C TYR A 120 -11.14 -2.76 8.76
N SER A 121 -10.15 -2.95 7.88
CA SER A 121 -10.19 -4.05 6.92
C SER A 121 -10.32 -5.40 7.60
N LYS A 122 -9.49 -5.68 8.62
CA LYS A 122 -9.57 -6.93 9.37
C LYS A 122 -10.95 -7.12 10.02
N LYS A 123 -11.51 -6.07 10.64
CA LYS A 123 -12.85 -6.12 11.26
C LYS A 123 -13.95 -6.44 10.24
N ILE A 124 -13.83 -5.94 9.01
CA ILE A 124 -14.81 -6.15 7.94
C ILE A 124 -14.71 -7.57 7.37
N VAL A 125 -13.50 -8.00 6.98
CA VAL A 125 -13.33 -9.27 6.28
C VAL A 125 -13.27 -10.48 7.22
N LYS A 126 -12.94 -10.27 8.51
CA LYS A 126 -12.83 -11.30 9.55
C LYS A 126 -12.04 -12.53 9.08
N PRO A 127 -10.74 -12.35 8.73
CA PRO A 127 -9.95 -13.42 8.16
C PRO A 127 -9.83 -14.60 9.12
N GLN A 128 -9.89 -15.82 8.59
CA GLN A 128 -9.62 -17.03 9.36
C GLN A 128 -8.11 -17.26 9.49
N ILE A 129 -7.68 -18.01 10.51
CA ILE A 129 -6.27 -18.24 10.82
C ILE A 129 -5.50 -18.87 9.64
N ASN A 130 -6.15 -19.72 8.86
CA ASN A 130 -5.53 -20.44 7.73
C ASN A 130 -5.75 -19.77 6.37
N GLU A 131 -6.36 -18.58 6.33
CA GLU A 131 -6.56 -17.84 5.08
C GLU A 131 -5.28 -17.09 4.67
N ASN A 132 -4.86 -17.26 3.43
CA ASN A 132 -3.73 -16.55 2.82
C ASN A 132 -4.19 -15.20 2.26
N TRP A 133 -3.85 -14.13 2.96
CA TRP A 133 -4.19 -12.76 2.57
C TRP A 133 -2.98 -12.05 1.97
N LEU A 134 -3.05 -11.71 0.67
CA LEU A 134 -2.05 -10.85 0.04
C LEU A 134 -2.35 -9.38 0.38
N VAL A 135 -1.31 -8.62 0.73
CA VAL A 135 -1.40 -7.16 0.85
C VAL A 135 -0.66 -6.49 -0.30
N ILE A 136 -1.41 -5.71 -1.10
CA ILE A 136 -0.88 -4.92 -2.21
C ILE A 136 -0.62 -3.51 -1.73
N THR A 137 0.62 -3.09 -1.79
CA THR A 137 1.04 -1.70 -1.53
C THR A 137 2.39 -1.43 -2.17
N SER A 138 2.82 -0.16 -2.21
CA SER A 138 4.15 0.21 -2.69
C SER A 138 5.24 -0.47 -1.86
N ALA A 139 6.33 -0.89 -2.51
CA ALA A 139 7.42 -1.64 -1.87
C ALA A 139 8.03 -0.90 -0.67
N PHE A 140 8.20 0.42 -0.77
CA PHE A 140 8.69 1.26 0.32
C PHE A 140 7.75 1.32 1.53
N HIS A 141 6.45 1.13 1.32
CA HIS A 141 5.40 1.15 2.34
C HIS A 141 5.15 -0.24 2.97
N MET A 142 5.61 -1.31 2.33
CA MET A 142 5.30 -2.70 2.68
C MET A 142 5.67 -3.04 4.12
N ARG A 143 6.84 -2.62 4.59
CA ARG A 143 7.28 -2.87 5.98
C ARG A 143 6.26 -2.38 7.00
N ARG A 144 5.76 -1.16 6.83
CA ARG A 144 4.77 -0.56 7.74
C ARG A 144 3.44 -1.32 7.70
N ALA A 145 3.00 -1.74 6.52
CA ALA A 145 1.78 -2.53 6.37
C ALA A 145 1.88 -3.89 7.07
N LEU A 146 2.98 -4.61 6.91
CA LEU A 146 3.19 -5.93 7.53
C LEU A 146 3.30 -5.85 9.05
N LEU A 147 4.06 -4.90 9.59
CA LEU A 147 4.17 -4.69 11.03
C LEU A 147 2.83 -4.34 11.69
N LEU A 148 1.99 -3.60 10.99
CA LEU A 148 0.63 -3.29 11.45
C LEU A 148 -0.29 -4.51 11.35
N GLY A 149 -0.13 -5.36 10.33
CA GLY A 149 -0.80 -6.64 10.22
C GLY A 149 -0.45 -7.53 11.42
N GLU A 150 0.83 -7.72 11.69
CA GLU A 150 1.35 -8.51 12.81
C GLU A 150 0.81 -7.99 14.17
N LYS A 151 0.86 -6.68 14.40
CA LYS A 151 0.31 -6.05 15.63
C LYS A 151 -1.17 -6.31 15.81
N ASN A 152 -1.91 -6.43 14.74
CA ASN A 152 -3.33 -6.74 14.75
C ASN A 152 -3.65 -8.24 14.63
N ASN A 153 -2.66 -9.14 14.77
CA ASN A 153 -2.81 -10.59 14.60
C ASN A 153 -3.44 -10.95 13.23
N TRP A 154 -3.00 -10.29 12.18
CA TRP A 154 -3.36 -10.59 10.80
C TRP A 154 -2.10 -10.86 10.00
N ASP A 155 -1.85 -12.12 9.71
CA ASP A 155 -0.69 -12.55 8.95
C ASP A 155 -0.91 -12.21 7.47
N LEU A 156 -0.21 -11.18 7.01
CA LEU A 156 -0.33 -10.66 5.65
C LEU A 156 0.88 -11.09 4.82
N ILE A 157 0.61 -11.62 3.64
CA ILE A 157 1.64 -12.02 2.67
C ILE A 157 1.95 -10.80 1.79
N PRO A 158 3.21 -10.35 1.72
CA PRO A 158 3.55 -9.17 0.95
C PRO A 158 3.39 -9.39 -0.56
N TYR A 159 2.71 -8.48 -1.23
CA TYR A 159 2.69 -8.33 -2.67
C TYR A 159 3.09 -6.90 -3.05
N PRO A 160 4.41 -6.62 -3.04
CA PRO A 160 4.97 -5.30 -3.27
C PRO A 160 4.89 -4.91 -4.74
N VAL A 161 4.52 -3.66 -4.98
CA VAL A 161 4.46 -3.02 -6.30
C VAL A 161 5.10 -1.63 -6.20
N ASP A 162 5.12 -0.86 -7.27
CA ASP A 162 5.53 0.54 -7.25
C ASP A 162 6.91 0.70 -6.57
N PHE A 163 7.92 -0.06 -7.05
CA PHE A 163 9.31 0.11 -6.64
C PHE A 163 9.87 1.42 -7.21
N ARG A 164 10.56 2.15 -6.38
CA ARG A 164 11.19 3.42 -6.76
C ARG A 164 12.66 3.28 -7.09
N LEU A 165 13.28 2.16 -6.71
CA LEU A 165 14.68 1.87 -6.95
C LEU A 165 14.84 0.52 -7.65
N THR A 166 15.92 0.41 -8.43
CA THR A 166 16.33 -0.87 -9.03
C THR A 166 16.90 -1.81 -7.99
N LYS A 167 16.88 -3.13 -8.25
CA LYS A 167 17.41 -4.16 -7.33
C LYS A 167 18.85 -3.94 -6.90
N LYS A 168 19.66 -3.28 -7.73
CA LYS A 168 21.07 -2.96 -7.43
C LYS A 168 21.24 -1.45 -7.46
N ILE A 169 21.63 -0.87 -6.34
CA ILE A 169 22.00 0.55 -6.29
C ILE A 169 23.43 0.68 -6.77
N LYS A 170 23.64 1.45 -7.83
CA LYS A 170 24.98 1.90 -8.21
C LYS A 170 25.22 3.26 -7.53
N PRO A 171 26.36 3.44 -6.83
CA PRO A 171 26.77 4.77 -6.38
C PRO A 171 26.89 5.65 -7.62
N SER A 172 26.01 6.61 -7.79
CA SER A 172 26.09 7.57 -8.88
C SER A 172 25.89 8.96 -8.29
N PHE A 173 26.83 9.84 -8.52
CA PHE A 173 26.64 11.26 -8.33
C PHE A 173 25.92 11.78 -9.58
N ASN A 174 24.60 11.84 -9.54
CA ASN A 174 23.85 12.57 -10.56
C ASN A 174 23.34 13.89 -9.96
N LEU A 175 23.30 14.92 -10.80
CA LEU A 175 22.83 16.26 -10.44
C LEU A 175 21.30 16.40 -10.55
N ASP A 176 20.57 15.29 -10.57
CA ASP A 176 19.12 15.29 -10.56
C ASP A 176 18.59 15.61 -9.14
N PHE A 177 18.62 16.90 -8.83
CA PHE A 177 18.21 17.41 -7.51
C PHE A 177 16.76 17.08 -7.19
N TYR A 178 15.86 17.23 -8.17
CA TYR A 178 14.44 17.00 -7.99
C TYR A 178 14.15 15.54 -7.60
N ASN A 179 14.69 14.59 -8.34
CA ASN A 179 14.46 13.17 -8.11
C ASN A 179 15.11 12.70 -6.80
N ASN A 180 16.32 13.19 -6.49
CA ASN A 180 17.01 12.88 -5.24
C ASN A 180 16.24 13.43 -4.02
N PHE A 181 15.67 14.65 -4.12
CA PHE A 181 14.85 15.24 -3.07
C PHE A 181 13.54 14.46 -2.87
N LYS A 182 12.87 14.10 -3.94
CA LYS A 182 11.63 13.30 -3.92
C LYS A 182 11.87 11.93 -3.26
N ILE A 183 12.95 11.24 -3.62
CA ILE A 183 13.36 9.97 -3.00
C ILE A 183 13.63 10.15 -1.50
N PHE A 184 14.35 11.21 -1.12
CA PHE A 184 14.64 11.50 0.28
C PHE A 184 13.37 11.80 1.07
N GLN A 185 12.47 12.62 0.54
CA GLN A 185 11.19 12.94 1.15
C GLN A 185 10.34 11.67 1.39
N LEU A 186 10.25 10.81 0.37
CA LEU A 186 9.50 9.56 0.44
C LEU A 186 10.07 8.62 1.52
N ALA A 187 11.39 8.41 1.50
CA ALA A 187 12.06 7.57 2.48
C ALA A 187 11.91 8.11 3.91
N SER A 188 12.11 9.42 4.09
CA SER A 188 11.98 10.08 5.40
C SER A 188 10.55 9.97 5.93
N HIS A 189 9.54 10.15 5.08
CA HIS A 189 8.14 9.99 5.46
C HIS A 189 7.86 8.58 6.01
N GLU A 190 8.33 7.54 5.34
CA GLU A 190 8.12 6.16 5.78
C GLU A 190 8.88 5.84 7.08
N TRP A 191 10.14 6.28 7.20
CA TRP A 191 10.91 6.06 8.41
C TRP A 191 10.34 6.80 9.63
N ILE A 192 9.93 8.07 9.45
CA ILE A 192 9.24 8.84 10.49
C ILE A 192 7.92 8.15 10.86
N GLY A 193 7.17 7.65 9.89
CA GLY A 193 5.94 6.91 10.12
C GLY A 193 6.15 5.63 10.94
N LEU A 194 7.21 4.85 10.66
CA LEU A 194 7.59 3.67 11.43
C LEU A 194 7.96 4.03 12.87
N ILE A 195 8.80 5.04 13.05
CA ILE A 195 9.23 5.53 14.36
C ILE A 195 8.02 6.03 15.18
N ALA A 196 7.16 6.85 14.57
CA ALA A 196 5.97 7.37 15.22
C ALA A 196 5.03 6.23 15.66
N TYR A 197 4.79 5.23 14.80
CA TYR A 197 3.94 4.09 15.15
C TYR A 197 4.54 3.21 16.24
N TYR A 198 5.86 3.09 16.29
CA TYR A 198 6.54 2.40 17.39
C TYR A 198 6.30 3.10 18.74
N PHE A 199 6.55 4.41 18.82
CA PHE A 199 6.30 5.18 20.05
C PHE A 199 4.81 5.25 20.44
N MET A 200 3.90 5.18 19.49
CA MET A 200 2.46 5.09 19.75
C MET A 200 2.00 3.68 20.16
N GLY A 201 2.91 2.69 20.23
CA GLY A 201 2.58 1.30 20.54
C GLY A 201 1.76 0.58 19.46
N ARG A 202 1.70 1.14 18.25
CA ARG A 202 0.96 0.58 17.11
C ARG A 202 1.72 -0.50 16.35
N ILE A 203 3.03 -0.60 16.53
CA ILE A 203 3.91 -1.67 16.07
C ILE A 203 4.88 -2.04 17.19
N ASN A 204 5.40 -3.26 17.18
CA ASN A 204 6.30 -3.75 18.23
C ASN A 204 7.79 -3.51 17.92
N THR A 205 8.11 -3.28 16.66
CA THR A 205 9.46 -3.04 16.15
C THR A 205 9.39 -2.17 14.89
N ILE A 206 10.48 -1.50 14.55
CA ILE A 206 10.63 -0.78 13.28
C ILE A 206 11.28 -1.64 12.18
N PHE A 207 11.80 -2.82 12.53
CA PHE A 207 12.39 -3.77 11.60
C PHE A 207 11.46 -4.97 11.42
N TYR A 208 11.16 -5.29 10.16
CA TYR A 208 10.39 -6.48 9.82
C TYR A 208 11.34 -7.62 9.49
N GLU A 209 11.29 -8.68 10.26
CA GLU A 209 11.97 -9.95 9.98
C GLU A 209 10.92 -10.96 9.54
N LYS A 210 11.09 -11.49 8.33
CA LYS A 210 10.20 -12.54 7.83
C LYS A 210 10.44 -13.78 8.68
N LYS A 211 9.42 -14.23 9.40
CA LYS A 211 9.42 -15.53 10.08
C LYS A 211 9.38 -16.68 9.10
#